data_6fde2b2d4f903573afc60ccde91f4ea4
#
_entry.id   6fde2b2d4f903573afc60ccde91f4ea4
#
_cell.length_a   1.000
_cell.length_b   1.000
_cell.length_c   1.000
_cell.angle_alpha   90.00
_cell.angle_beta   90.00
_cell.angle_gamma   90.00
#
_symmetry.space_group_name_H-M   'P 1'
#
loop_
_entity.id
_entity.type
_entity.pdbx_description
1 polymer ?
#
loop_
_entity_poly.entity_id
_entity_poly.type
_entity_poly.pdbx_seq_one_letter_code
_entity_poly.pdbx_strand_id
1 'polypeptide(L)'
;MLKRTITFAVAFILCTGLYAQNNSNISSVAAPGDPMWVILNHVKADKRAQFEKYVYEVLLPALEKNAESDPISRNIIKQTRMLEPSRANKDSSYTYIWLMDPLVKKADYSYPGILSRVHSPKETKKYISMQKECLVGPQVDYRVKQGRW
;
A
#
# COMPACT_ATOMS: atom_id res chain seq x y z
N MET A 1 12.59 -47.25 -65.32
CA MET A 1 12.32 -47.30 -63.85
C MET A 1 12.51 -45.90 -63.28
N LEU A 2 11.40 -45.20 -63.03
CA LEU A 2 11.41 -43.81 -62.59
C LEU A 2 11.16 -43.76 -61.08
N LYS A 3 12.16 -43.45 -60.31
CA LYS A 3 12.00 -43.28 -58.85
C LYS A 3 11.46 -41.89 -58.56
N ARG A 4 10.21 -41.84 -58.11
CA ARG A 4 9.54 -40.61 -57.60
C ARG A 4 9.99 -40.36 -56.15
N THR A 5 10.74 -39.32 -55.95
CA THR A 5 11.07 -38.82 -54.59
C THR A 5 9.95 -37.89 -54.14
N ILE A 6 9.21 -38.26 -53.11
CA ILE A 6 8.20 -37.43 -52.51
C ILE A 6 8.87 -36.60 -51.41
N THR A 7 8.96 -35.29 -51.63
CA THR A 7 9.47 -34.34 -50.63
C THR A 7 8.32 -33.89 -49.74
N PHE A 8 8.34 -34.31 -48.47
CA PHE A 8 7.40 -33.84 -47.47
C PHE A 8 7.89 -32.46 -46.94
N ALA A 9 7.18 -31.41 -47.30
CA ALA A 9 7.40 -30.08 -46.70
C ALA A 9 6.58 -30.02 -45.39
N VAL A 10 7.30 -30.06 -44.25
CA VAL A 10 6.71 -29.84 -42.94
C VAL A 10 6.63 -28.34 -42.71
N ALA A 11 5.46 -27.75 -42.83
CA ALA A 11 5.20 -26.36 -42.46
C ALA A 11 5.14 -26.25 -40.94
N PHE A 12 6.20 -25.72 -40.35
CA PHE A 12 6.25 -25.36 -38.94
C PHE A 12 5.47 -24.05 -38.74
N ILE A 13 4.20 -24.14 -38.32
CA ILE A 13 3.42 -22.97 -37.91
C ILE A 13 3.89 -22.57 -36.52
N LEU A 14 4.76 -21.55 -36.46
CA LEU A 14 5.14 -20.83 -35.23
C LEU A 14 3.91 -20.01 -34.79
N CYS A 15 3.08 -20.59 -33.93
CA CYS A 15 2.13 -19.81 -33.13
C CYS A 15 2.92 -19.02 -32.09
N THR A 16 3.37 -17.84 -32.46
CA THR A 16 3.82 -16.84 -31.50
C THR A 16 2.58 -16.34 -30.77
N GLY A 17 2.26 -17.00 -29.64
CA GLY A 17 1.29 -16.49 -28.69
C GLY A 17 1.78 -15.15 -28.18
N LEU A 18 1.18 -14.08 -28.68
CA LEU A 18 1.25 -12.75 -28.07
C LEU A 18 0.59 -12.85 -26.69
N TYR A 19 1.39 -13.21 -25.67
CA TYR A 19 1.03 -12.91 -24.30
C TYR A 19 1.04 -11.39 -24.20
N ALA A 20 -0.10 -10.77 -24.42
CA ALA A 20 -0.34 -9.40 -23.98
C ALA A 20 -0.19 -9.40 -22.45
N GLN A 21 1.02 -9.13 -21.98
CA GLN A 21 1.25 -8.75 -20.61
C GLN A 21 0.47 -7.45 -20.41
N ASN A 22 -0.75 -7.56 -19.87
CA ASN A 22 -1.42 -6.45 -19.22
C ASN A 22 -0.58 -6.08 -17.98
N ASN A 23 0.61 -5.53 -18.19
CA ASN A 23 1.26 -4.69 -17.24
C ASN A 23 0.40 -3.43 -17.14
N SER A 24 -0.67 -3.50 -16.37
CA SER A 24 -1.23 -2.30 -15.77
C SER A 24 -0.11 -1.74 -14.88
N ASN A 25 0.72 -0.87 -15.48
CA ASN A 25 1.64 -0.02 -14.75
C ASN A 25 0.77 0.88 -13.87
N ILE A 26 0.40 0.35 -12.69
CA ILE A 26 -0.20 1.19 -11.65
C ILE A 26 0.89 2.16 -11.29
N SER A 27 0.74 3.40 -11.75
CA SER A 27 1.64 4.48 -11.38
C SER A 27 1.70 4.53 -9.85
N SER A 28 2.90 4.55 -9.31
CA SER A 28 3.11 4.76 -7.87
C SER A 28 2.92 6.22 -7.46
N VAL A 29 2.57 7.07 -8.40
CA VAL A 29 2.37 8.52 -8.19
C VAL A 29 1.07 8.93 -8.87
N ALA A 30 0.27 9.74 -8.17
CA ALA A 30 -1.00 10.25 -8.69
C ALA A 30 -0.81 11.13 -9.92
N ALA A 31 -1.60 10.90 -10.97
CA ALA A 31 -1.70 11.79 -12.11
C ALA A 31 -2.59 13.01 -11.79
N PRO A 32 -2.48 14.13 -12.55
CA PRO A 32 -3.35 15.28 -12.35
C PRO A 32 -4.83 14.91 -12.34
N GLY A 33 -5.52 15.26 -11.24
CA GLY A 33 -6.93 14.94 -11.01
C GLY A 33 -7.17 13.66 -10.20
N ASP A 34 -6.18 12.81 -10.02
CA ASP A 34 -6.31 11.61 -9.18
C ASP A 34 -6.56 11.96 -7.71
N PRO A 35 -7.40 11.18 -7.02
CA PRO A 35 -7.64 11.37 -5.60
C PRO A 35 -6.42 10.91 -4.79
N MET A 36 -6.09 11.66 -3.77
CA MET A 36 -5.06 11.37 -2.78
C MET A 36 -5.63 11.50 -1.38
N TRP A 37 -5.00 10.84 -0.42
CA TRP A 37 -5.33 10.98 0.99
C TRP A 37 -4.07 11.18 1.81
N VAL A 38 -4.07 12.22 2.63
CA VAL A 38 -2.97 12.56 3.53
C VAL A 38 -3.49 12.46 4.95
N ILE A 39 -2.82 11.68 5.80
CA ILE A 39 -3.15 11.54 7.21
C ILE A 39 -1.95 11.96 8.06
N LEU A 40 -2.16 12.89 8.97
CA LEU A 40 -1.15 13.34 9.92
C LEU A 40 -1.38 12.71 11.28
N ASN A 41 -0.33 12.12 11.83
CA ASN A 41 -0.29 11.56 13.18
C ASN A 41 0.67 12.38 14.02
N HIS A 42 0.15 13.19 14.93
CA HIS A 42 0.95 13.92 15.88
C HIS A 42 1.25 13.02 17.08
N VAL A 43 2.48 12.55 17.18
CA VAL A 43 2.95 11.56 18.16
C VAL A 43 3.62 12.26 19.32
N LYS A 44 3.27 11.90 20.55
CA LYS A 44 3.89 12.39 21.78
C LYS A 44 5.39 12.06 21.80
N ALA A 45 6.22 12.94 22.31
CA ALA A 45 7.67 12.76 22.34
C ALA A 45 8.10 11.47 23.07
N ASP A 46 7.52 11.22 24.23
CA ASP A 46 7.78 10.04 25.06
C ASP A 46 7.19 8.73 24.50
N LYS A 47 6.35 8.81 23.45
CA LYS A 47 5.68 7.69 22.79
C LYS A 47 6.22 7.41 21.40
N ARG A 48 7.23 8.14 20.93
CA ARG A 48 7.79 8.01 19.59
C ARG A 48 8.22 6.56 19.29
N ALA A 49 9.07 5.99 20.12
CA ALA A 49 9.57 4.63 19.94
C ALA A 49 8.42 3.57 19.97
N GLN A 50 7.41 3.79 20.82
CA GLN A 50 6.22 2.92 20.88
C GLN A 50 5.39 3.01 19.60
N PHE A 51 5.24 4.20 19.01
CA PHE A 51 4.54 4.40 17.74
C PHE A 51 5.31 3.77 16.59
N GLU A 52 6.61 3.98 16.49
CA GLU A 52 7.47 3.35 15.47
C GLU A 52 7.40 1.82 15.56
N LYS A 53 7.50 1.26 16.76
CA LYS A 53 7.32 -0.18 17.00
C LYS A 53 5.95 -0.67 16.53
N TYR A 54 4.86 0.07 16.84
CA TYR A 54 3.54 -0.27 16.35
C TYR A 54 3.49 -0.30 14.82
N VAL A 55 4.06 0.69 14.16
CA VAL A 55 4.06 0.77 12.70
C VAL A 55 4.86 -0.38 12.09
N TYR A 56 6.11 -0.57 12.51
CA TYR A 56 7.03 -1.49 11.86
C TYR A 56 6.85 -2.95 12.26
N GLU A 57 6.40 -3.23 13.49
CA GLU A 57 6.26 -4.59 13.99
C GLU A 57 4.82 -5.11 13.98
N VAL A 58 3.82 -4.25 13.80
CA VAL A 58 2.41 -4.65 13.83
C VAL A 58 1.68 -4.26 12.54
N LEU A 59 1.63 -2.97 12.19
CA LEU A 59 0.80 -2.48 11.09
C LEU A 59 1.33 -2.88 9.72
N LEU A 60 2.62 -2.64 9.45
CA LEU A 60 3.22 -2.99 8.16
C LEU A 60 3.22 -4.51 7.93
N PRO A 61 3.62 -5.37 8.88
CA PRO A 61 3.51 -6.82 8.70
C PRO A 61 2.07 -7.30 8.47
N ALA A 62 1.08 -6.66 9.11
CA ALA A 62 -0.33 -6.99 8.86
C ALA A 62 -0.77 -6.61 7.44
N LEU A 63 -0.33 -5.47 6.92
CA LEU A 63 -0.57 -5.06 5.52
C LEU A 63 0.09 -6.04 4.54
N GLU A 64 1.35 -6.40 4.78
CA GLU A 64 2.09 -7.37 3.96
C GLU A 64 1.39 -8.73 3.93
N LYS A 65 0.95 -9.22 5.09
CA LYS A 65 0.21 -10.47 5.19
C LYS A 65 -1.12 -10.43 4.44
N ASN A 66 -1.86 -9.32 4.52
CA ASN A 66 -3.08 -9.14 3.74
C ASN A 66 -2.80 -9.14 2.23
N ALA A 67 -1.67 -8.58 1.81
CA ALA A 67 -1.28 -8.49 0.40
C ALA A 67 -0.93 -9.84 -0.24
N GLU A 68 -0.61 -10.86 0.55
CA GLU A 68 -0.35 -12.21 0.02
C GLU A 68 -1.56 -12.76 -0.75
N SER A 69 -2.77 -12.51 -0.26
CA SER A 69 -4.02 -13.06 -0.82
C SER A 69 -4.95 -12.01 -1.45
N ASP A 70 -4.80 -10.73 -1.13
CA ASP A 70 -5.71 -9.67 -1.58
C ASP A 70 -5.02 -8.68 -2.54
N PRO A 71 -5.45 -8.62 -3.83
CA PRO A 71 -4.92 -7.66 -4.80
C PRO A 71 -5.12 -6.19 -4.41
N ILE A 72 -6.18 -5.86 -3.68
CA ILE A 72 -6.42 -4.48 -3.21
C ILE A 72 -5.37 -4.12 -2.17
N SER A 73 -5.09 -5.01 -1.22
CA SER A 73 -4.04 -4.81 -0.21
C SER A 73 -2.65 -4.68 -0.82
N ARG A 74 -2.34 -5.42 -1.90
CA ARG A 74 -1.10 -5.22 -2.67
C ARG A 74 -0.99 -3.81 -3.26
N ASN A 75 -2.08 -3.28 -3.77
CA ASN A 75 -2.09 -1.92 -4.31
C ASN A 75 -1.99 -0.86 -3.19
N ILE A 76 -2.61 -1.10 -2.02
CA ILE A 76 -2.44 -0.24 -0.84
C ILE A 76 -0.96 -0.08 -0.50
N ILE A 77 -0.21 -1.18 -0.37
CA ILE A 77 1.23 -1.13 -0.06
C ILE A 77 2.01 -0.34 -1.11
N LYS A 78 1.75 -0.58 -2.39
CA LYS A 78 2.46 0.09 -3.50
C LYS A 78 2.20 1.59 -3.56
N GLN A 79 1.02 2.03 -3.13
CA GLN A 79 0.56 3.42 -3.28
C GLN A 79 0.52 4.19 -1.95
N THR A 80 0.89 3.54 -0.84
CA THR A 80 0.97 4.19 0.47
C THR A 80 2.41 4.38 0.87
N ARG A 81 2.74 5.58 1.30
CA ARG A 81 4.06 5.94 1.85
C ARG A 81 3.88 6.51 3.23
N MET A 82 4.77 6.15 4.15
CA MET A 82 4.90 6.85 5.41
C MET A 82 6.11 7.79 5.34
N LEU A 83 5.89 9.05 5.69
CA LEU A 83 6.92 10.06 5.82
C LEU A 83 7.21 10.26 7.31
N GLU A 84 8.46 10.14 7.66
CA GLU A 84 8.92 10.30 9.04
C GLU A 84 9.34 11.73 9.33
N PRO A 85 9.18 12.19 10.59
CA PRO A 85 9.60 13.52 10.97
C PRO A 85 11.13 13.60 11.04
N SER A 86 11.72 14.60 10.37
CA SER A 86 13.15 14.91 10.47
C SER A 86 13.52 15.64 11.77
N ARG A 87 12.52 16.28 12.42
CA ARG A 87 12.68 17.03 13.68
C ARG A 87 11.37 17.06 14.45
N ALA A 88 11.45 17.39 15.72
CA ALA A 88 10.28 17.67 16.55
C ALA A 88 9.56 18.95 16.11
N ASN A 89 8.26 19.00 16.33
CA ASN A 89 7.44 20.20 16.26
C ASN A 89 7.75 21.18 17.41
N LYS A 90 7.18 22.38 17.37
CA LYS A 90 7.36 23.39 18.43
C LYS A 90 6.86 22.93 19.81
N ASP A 91 5.86 22.07 19.83
CA ASP A 91 5.28 21.47 21.03
C ASP A 91 5.96 20.16 21.45
N SER A 92 7.14 19.88 20.90
CA SER A 92 7.93 18.66 21.10
C SER A 92 7.29 17.38 20.57
N SER A 93 6.12 17.42 19.94
CA SER A 93 5.54 16.26 19.25
C SER A 93 6.28 15.95 17.94
N TYR A 94 6.00 14.79 17.33
CA TYR A 94 6.53 14.37 16.05
C TYR A 94 5.39 14.08 15.08
N THR A 95 5.45 14.64 13.86
CA THR A 95 4.40 14.43 12.85
C THR A 95 4.81 13.36 11.85
N TYR A 96 4.15 12.21 11.90
CA TYR A 96 4.21 11.15 10.87
C TYR A 96 3.08 11.35 9.87
N ILE A 97 3.38 11.20 8.58
CA ILE A 97 2.41 11.42 7.50
C ILE A 97 2.22 10.12 6.73
N TRP A 98 0.98 9.65 6.66
CA TRP A 98 0.60 8.65 5.66
C TRP A 98 0.12 9.36 4.40
N LEU A 99 0.69 8.99 3.28
CA LEU A 99 0.35 9.50 1.97
C LEU A 99 -0.10 8.36 1.06
N MET A 100 -1.39 8.33 0.71
CA MET A 100 -1.98 7.43 -0.28
C MET A 100 -1.95 8.15 -1.64
N ASP A 101 -1.05 7.71 -2.55
CA ASP A 101 -0.68 8.43 -3.76
C ASP A 101 -0.48 7.47 -4.95
N PRO A 102 -1.52 7.25 -5.79
CA PRO A 102 -2.92 7.66 -5.64
C PRO A 102 -3.70 6.84 -4.60
N LEU A 103 -4.89 7.33 -4.22
CA LEU A 103 -5.80 6.59 -3.35
C LEU A 103 -6.38 5.37 -4.09
N VAL A 104 -6.21 4.17 -3.53
CA VAL A 104 -6.78 2.93 -4.08
C VAL A 104 -8.29 2.92 -3.90
N LYS A 105 -9.02 2.81 -5.00
CA LYS A 105 -10.49 2.75 -4.97
C LYS A 105 -10.98 1.50 -4.23
N LYS A 106 -12.04 1.66 -3.43
CA LYS A 106 -12.68 0.59 -2.64
C LYS A 106 -11.77 -0.06 -1.58
N ALA A 107 -10.59 0.49 -1.31
CA ALA A 107 -9.71 -0.01 -0.27
C ALA A 107 -10.22 0.36 1.13
N ASP A 108 -10.12 -0.57 2.06
CA ASP A 108 -10.30 -0.31 3.48
C ASP A 108 -8.94 0.02 4.11
N TYR A 109 -8.74 1.28 4.44
CA TYR A 109 -7.55 1.79 5.09
C TYR A 109 -7.71 1.88 6.62
N SER A 110 -8.81 1.41 7.16
CA SER A 110 -9.03 1.45 8.61
C SER A 110 -8.11 0.49 9.34
N TYR A 111 -7.53 0.92 10.45
CA TYR A 111 -6.73 0.02 11.30
C TYR A 111 -7.50 -1.24 11.74
N PRO A 112 -8.79 -1.15 12.15
CA PRO A 112 -9.58 -2.35 12.42
C PRO A 112 -9.67 -3.29 11.23
N GLY A 113 -9.94 -2.77 10.03
CA GLY A 113 -10.06 -3.58 8.82
C GLY A 113 -8.74 -4.26 8.42
N ILE A 114 -7.62 -3.56 8.57
CA ILE A 114 -6.28 -4.12 8.28
C ILE A 114 -5.90 -5.19 9.31
N LEU A 115 -6.02 -4.86 10.60
CA LEU A 115 -5.50 -5.71 11.69
C LEU A 115 -6.36 -6.94 11.93
N SER A 116 -7.71 -6.84 11.80
CA SER A 116 -8.62 -7.96 12.08
C SER A 116 -8.51 -9.13 11.10
N ARG A 117 -7.86 -8.93 9.96
CA ARG A 117 -7.61 -10.01 8.99
C ARG A 117 -6.45 -10.93 9.41
N VAL A 118 -5.59 -10.47 10.32
CA VAL A 118 -4.35 -11.18 10.73
C VAL A 118 -4.29 -11.45 12.22
N HIS A 119 -5.00 -10.67 13.02
CA HIS A 119 -4.98 -10.73 14.48
C HIS A 119 -6.34 -11.07 15.05
N SER A 120 -6.36 -11.69 16.23
CA SER A 120 -7.58 -11.94 16.99
C SER A 120 -8.28 -10.62 17.38
N PRO A 121 -9.59 -10.64 17.67
CA PRO A 121 -10.31 -9.44 18.11
C PRO A 121 -9.70 -8.77 19.33
N LYS A 122 -9.15 -9.55 20.27
CA LYS A 122 -8.47 -9.06 21.48
C LYS A 122 -7.19 -8.33 21.14
N GLU A 123 -6.36 -8.90 20.27
CA GLU A 123 -5.10 -8.28 19.81
C GLU A 123 -5.37 -7.03 18.98
N THR A 124 -6.32 -7.10 18.06
CA THR A 124 -6.75 -5.95 17.25
C THR A 124 -7.13 -4.76 18.14
N LYS A 125 -7.97 -5.00 19.17
CA LYS A 125 -8.35 -3.96 20.12
C LYS A 125 -7.13 -3.40 20.88
N LYS A 126 -6.21 -4.28 21.33
CA LYS A 126 -4.98 -3.88 22.02
C LYS A 126 -4.13 -2.98 21.14
N TYR A 127 -3.90 -3.34 19.87
CA TYR A 127 -3.06 -2.57 18.95
C TYR A 127 -3.67 -1.22 18.58
N ILE A 128 -4.99 -1.15 18.39
CA ILE A 128 -5.69 0.12 18.17
C ILE A 128 -5.57 1.04 19.39
N SER A 129 -5.70 0.50 20.60
CA SER A 129 -5.49 1.28 21.84
C SER A 129 -4.06 1.81 21.92
N MET A 130 -3.08 0.95 21.68
CA MET A 130 -1.66 1.31 21.68
C MET A 130 -1.36 2.46 20.70
N GLN A 131 -1.90 2.40 19.48
CA GLN A 131 -1.75 3.45 18.50
C GLN A 131 -2.35 4.77 18.99
N LYS A 132 -3.59 4.75 19.52
CA LYS A 132 -4.28 5.94 20.04
C LYS A 132 -3.55 6.58 21.20
N GLU A 133 -2.98 5.79 22.11
CA GLU A 133 -2.21 6.28 23.27
C GLU A 133 -0.95 7.04 22.86
N CYS A 134 -0.38 6.72 21.70
CA CYS A 134 0.80 7.40 21.18
C CYS A 134 0.48 8.81 20.66
N LEU A 135 -0.75 9.10 20.28
CA LEU A 135 -1.11 10.36 19.65
C LEU A 135 -1.38 11.47 20.66
N VAL A 136 -1.03 12.70 20.29
CA VAL A 136 -1.37 13.92 21.02
C VAL A 136 -2.89 14.19 20.99
N GLY A 137 -3.53 13.85 19.88
CA GLY A 137 -4.95 14.05 19.64
C GLY A 137 -5.46 13.18 18.49
N PRO A 138 -6.67 13.43 17.98
CA PRO A 138 -7.18 12.73 16.80
C PRO A 138 -6.25 12.89 15.59
N GLN A 139 -6.24 11.90 14.72
CA GLN A 139 -5.61 12.04 13.41
C GLN A 139 -6.26 13.17 12.62
N VAL A 140 -5.43 13.93 11.91
CA VAL A 140 -5.91 14.95 10.97
C VAL A 140 -5.77 14.40 9.57
N ASP A 141 -6.82 14.44 8.78
CA ASP A 141 -6.80 13.91 7.43
C ASP A 141 -7.30 14.90 6.38
N TYR A 142 -6.71 14.80 5.18
CA TYR A 142 -7.05 15.61 4.03
C TYR A 142 -7.33 14.73 2.83
N ARG A 143 -8.51 14.88 2.23
CA ARG A 143 -8.86 14.32 0.93
C ARG A 143 -8.61 15.38 -0.13
N VAL A 144 -7.61 15.13 -0.98
CA VAL A 144 -7.16 16.10 -1.98
C VAL A 144 -7.08 15.44 -3.35
N LYS A 145 -6.82 16.23 -4.39
CA LYS A 145 -6.53 15.74 -5.74
C LYS A 145 -5.17 16.25 -6.16
N GLN A 146 -4.46 15.44 -6.94
CA GLN A 146 -3.22 15.89 -7.58
C GLN A 146 -3.49 17.10 -8.46
N GLY A 147 -2.75 18.18 -8.22
CA GLY A 147 -2.81 19.38 -9.04
C GLY A 147 -2.14 19.22 -10.40
N ARG A 148 -2.34 20.18 -11.29
CA ARG A 148 -1.56 20.32 -12.54
C ARG A 148 -0.32 21.16 -12.25
N TRP A 149 0.77 20.76 -12.81
CA TRP A 149 2.04 21.52 -12.81
C TRP A 149 2.22 22.15 -14.18
#